data_554353b0c5fb755ff9df2bed6a013b4b
#
_entry.id   554353b0c5fb755ff9df2bed6a013b4b
#
_cell.length_a   1.000
_cell.length_b   1.000
_cell.length_c   1.000
_cell.angle_alpha   90.00
_cell.angle_beta   90.00
_cell.angle_gamma   90.00
#
_symmetry.space_group_name_H-M   'P 1'
#
loop_
_entity.id
_entity.type
_entity.pdbx_description
1 polymer ?
#
loop_
_entity_poly.entity_id
_entity_poly.type
_entity_poly.pdbx_seq_one_letter_code
_entity_poly.pdbx_strand_id
1 'polypeptide(L)'
;YSAEIETGGTTELTPETSVAKTYGLIFEQPFSEEFDLTFSLTRFDIEVTNSIAEPSAGYSIGQCYSADGNEAFCNRIGRDSNGQIDMVDASFINIGLISSKGFDYNVYFETDTVIAEENLGITLDLQATRMTEQVYDVLGTIDDNMGEPDSPEWRGSARLQLKYSDFRFNWETRFIGKGREDEDDLGEFEEGTAGCRGLTDANGDALKCRPVGFTDDYFVHNVG
;
A
#
# COMPACT_ATOMS: atom_id res chain seq x y z
N TYR A 1 -16.90 -29.44 -14.91
CA TYR A 1 -17.75 -28.26 -15.20
C TYR A 1 -16.84 -27.04 -15.37
N SER A 2 -17.00 -26.27 -16.44
CA SER A 2 -16.20 -25.07 -16.72
C SER A 2 -17.14 -23.97 -17.23
N ALA A 3 -17.03 -22.76 -16.70
CA ALA A 3 -17.67 -21.57 -17.24
C ALA A 3 -16.69 -20.84 -18.15
N GLU A 4 -17.21 -20.19 -19.18
CA GLU A 4 -16.45 -19.28 -20.04
C GLU A 4 -16.27 -17.93 -19.31
N ILE A 5 -15.07 -17.33 -19.39
CA ILE A 5 -14.81 -16.01 -18.85
C ILE A 5 -14.53 -15.07 -20.01
N GLU A 6 -15.38 -14.05 -20.17
CA GLU A 6 -15.17 -12.94 -21.11
C GLU A 6 -14.44 -11.81 -20.41
N THR A 7 -13.35 -11.32 -21.01
CA THR A 7 -12.59 -10.16 -20.52
C THR A 7 -12.40 -9.16 -21.65
N GLY A 8 -12.20 -7.89 -21.31
CA GLY A 8 -11.89 -6.86 -22.29
C GLY A 8 -12.54 -5.51 -21.99
N GLY A 9 -12.33 -4.57 -22.91
CA GLY A 9 -12.94 -3.24 -22.84
C GLY A 9 -14.38 -3.24 -23.28
N THR A 10 -15.15 -2.28 -22.75
CA THR A 10 -16.54 -2.03 -23.16
C THR A 10 -16.70 -0.58 -23.60
N THR A 11 -17.65 -0.32 -24.49
CA THR A 11 -18.01 1.04 -24.93
C THR A 11 -18.82 1.82 -23.88
N GLU A 12 -19.21 1.17 -22.80
CA GLU A 12 -19.99 1.77 -21.70
C GLU A 12 -19.13 2.44 -20.66
N LEU A 13 -17.79 2.29 -20.73
CA LEU A 13 -16.86 2.93 -19.81
C LEU A 13 -16.95 4.45 -19.89
N THR A 14 -16.99 5.06 -18.72
CA THR A 14 -16.90 6.51 -18.55
C THR A 14 -15.51 6.90 -18.04
N PRO A 15 -15.05 8.15 -18.31
CA PRO A 15 -13.76 8.60 -17.82
C PRO A 15 -13.69 8.58 -16.27
N GLU A 16 -12.56 8.17 -15.75
CA GLU A 16 -12.20 8.39 -14.34
C GLU A 16 -12.02 9.89 -14.07
N THR A 17 -12.39 10.32 -12.89
CA THR A 17 -12.19 11.70 -12.45
C THR A 17 -11.50 11.72 -11.11
N SER A 18 -10.44 12.51 -10.97
CA SER A 18 -9.74 12.64 -9.70
C SER A 18 -9.75 14.06 -9.16
N VAL A 19 -9.85 14.17 -7.84
CA VAL A 19 -9.65 15.41 -7.09
C VAL A 19 -8.51 15.19 -6.10
N ALA A 20 -7.45 16.00 -6.23
CA ALA A 20 -6.32 15.97 -5.30
C ALA A 20 -6.25 17.31 -4.54
N LYS A 21 -6.14 17.23 -3.22
CA LYS A 21 -5.93 18.38 -2.33
C LYS A 21 -4.65 18.15 -1.56
N THR A 22 -3.77 19.15 -1.57
CA THR A 22 -2.51 19.13 -0.82
C THR A 22 -2.37 20.39 0.01
N TYR A 23 -1.90 20.21 1.25
CA TYR A 23 -1.62 21.30 2.19
C TYR A 23 -0.27 21.04 2.81
N GLY A 24 0.64 22.02 2.77
CA GLY A 24 1.99 21.83 3.28
C GLY A 24 2.49 23.02 4.09
N LEU A 25 3.43 22.70 4.97
CA LEU A 25 4.25 23.65 5.69
C LEU A 25 5.70 23.34 5.37
N ILE A 26 6.49 24.37 5.11
CA ILE A 26 7.94 24.29 4.98
C ILE A 26 8.52 25.21 6.04
N PHE A 27 9.46 24.68 6.79
CA PHE A 27 10.26 25.45 7.76
C PHE A 27 11.71 25.36 7.35
N GLU A 28 12.32 26.52 7.12
CA GLU A 28 13.75 26.68 6.92
C GLU A 28 14.29 27.40 8.15
N GLN A 29 15.31 26.85 8.79
CA GLN A 29 15.85 27.45 10.01
C GLN A 29 16.56 28.78 9.68
N PRO A 30 16.22 29.90 10.35
CA PRO A 30 16.82 31.21 10.09
C PRO A 30 17.84 31.62 11.17
N PHE A 31 18.21 30.74 12.11
CA PHE A 31 18.89 31.15 13.35
C PHE A 31 20.41 30.95 13.32
N SER A 32 20.94 30.19 12.39
CA SER A 32 22.36 29.88 12.28
C SER A 32 22.81 29.83 10.83
N GLU A 33 24.01 30.35 10.57
CA GLU A 33 24.71 30.21 9.29
C GLU A 33 25.65 28.99 9.28
N GLU A 34 25.73 28.25 10.39
CA GLU A 34 26.62 27.08 10.52
C GLU A 34 26.02 25.80 9.94
N PHE A 35 24.69 25.77 9.73
CA PHE A 35 24.02 24.64 9.15
C PHE A 35 22.71 25.06 8.45
N ASP A 36 22.35 24.33 7.45
CA ASP A 36 21.05 24.40 6.80
C ASP A 36 20.14 23.28 7.32
N LEU A 37 18.93 23.63 7.73
CA LEU A 37 17.90 22.69 8.13
C LEU A 37 16.58 23.11 7.50
N THR A 38 16.05 22.24 6.66
CA THR A 38 14.71 22.36 6.10
C THR A 38 13.86 21.19 6.56
N PHE A 39 12.69 21.50 7.04
CA PHE A 39 11.64 20.51 7.36
C PHE A 39 10.39 20.82 6.54
N SER A 40 9.81 19.84 5.89
CA SER A 40 8.49 19.99 5.27
C SER A 40 7.53 18.90 5.71
N LEU A 41 6.28 19.29 5.85
CA LEU A 41 5.15 18.42 6.13
C LEU A 41 4.05 18.74 5.11
N THR A 42 3.64 17.75 4.34
CA THR A 42 2.54 17.88 3.38
C THR A 42 1.47 16.86 3.68
N ARG A 43 0.24 17.30 3.87
CA ARG A 43 -0.94 16.43 3.85
C ARG A 43 -1.45 16.32 2.43
N PHE A 44 -1.74 15.12 1.98
CA PHE A 44 -2.45 14.86 0.73
C PHE A 44 -3.79 14.14 0.99
N ASP A 45 -4.74 14.42 0.11
CA ASP A 45 -6.09 13.84 0.09
C ASP A 45 -6.47 13.69 -1.38
N ILE A 46 -6.50 12.47 -1.87
CA ILE A 46 -6.72 12.13 -3.28
C ILE A 46 -7.92 11.21 -3.36
N GLU A 47 -8.88 11.60 -4.17
CA GLU A 47 -10.10 10.83 -4.42
C GLU A 47 -10.24 10.62 -5.93
N VAL A 48 -10.43 9.37 -6.35
CA VAL A 48 -10.71 8.99 -7.74
C VAL A 48 -12.10 8.41 -7.80
N THR A 49 -12.94 9.00 -8.62
CA THR A 49 -14.32 8.53 -8.87
C THR A 49 -14.42 7.88 -10.23
N ASN A 50 -15.36 6.97 -10.41
CA ASN A 50 -15.52 6.16 -11.62
C ASN A 50 -14.25 5.36 -11.96
N SER A 51 -13.55 4.85 -10.98
CA SER A 51 -12.36 4.03 -11.18
C SER A 51 -12.67 2.82 -12.05
N ILE A 52 -11.80 2.57 -13.04
CA ILE A 52 -11.94 1.47 -13.99
C ILE A 52 -11.11 0.29 -13.50
N ALA A 53 -11.76 -0.85 -13.30
CA ALA A 53 -11.09 -2.08 -12.92
C ALA A 53 -11.66 -3.28 -13.69
N GLU A 54 -10.87 -4.34 -13.74
CA GLU A 54 -11.27 -5.64 -14.29
C GLU A 54 -11.60 -6.56 -13.10
N PRO A 55 -12.91 -6.82 -12.84
CA PRO A 55 -13.29 -7.70 -11.75
C PRO A 55 -12.92 -9.15 -12.10
N SER A 56 -12.41 -9.92 -11.15
CA SER A 56 -12.26 -11.35 -11.36
C SER A 56 -13.63 -12.03 -11.50
N ALA A 57 -13.70 -13.16 -12.21
CA ALA A 57 -14.94 -13.93 -12.30
C ALA A 57 -15.45 -14.38 -10.92
N GLY A 58 -14.52 -14.78 -10.02
CA GLY A 58 -14.84 -15.14 -8.63
C GLY A 58 -15.44 -13.97 -7.86
N TYR A 59 -14.85 -12.78 -7.99
CA TYR A 59 -15.38 -11.58 -7.39
C TYR A 59 -16.79 -11.26 -7.91
N SER A 60 -17.02 -11.28 -9.23
CA SER A 60 -18.33 -11.03 -9.83
C SER A 60 -19.41 -11.99 -9.34
N ILE A 61 -19.06 -13.27 -9.21
CA ILE A 61 -19.97 -14.28 -8.64
C ILE A 61 -20.22 -13.98 -7.16
N GLY A 62 -19.19 -13.71 -6.37
CA GLY A 62 -19.31 -13.39 -4.95
C GLY A 62 -20.24 -12.20 -4.69
N GLN A 63 -20.06 -11.13 -5.46
CA GLN A 63 -20.90 -9.92 -5.36
C GLN A 63 -22.37 -10.19 -5.74
N CYS A 64 -22.62 -11.00 -6.75
CA CYS A 64 -23.99 -11.38 -7.12
C CYS A 64 -24.70 -12.18 -6.01
N TYR A 65 -23.95 -13.06 -5.29
CA TYR A 65 -24.51 -13.91 -4.25
C TYR A 65 -24.30 -13.36 -2.82
N SER A 66 -23.76 -12.16 -2.68
CA SER A 66 -23.68 -11.48 -1.38
C SER A 66 -25.08 -11.27 -0.76
N ALA A 67 -25.13 -11.03 0.55
CA ALA A 67 -26.39 -10.91 1.28
C ALA A 67 -27.33 -9.81 0.72
N ASP A 68 -26.76 -8.76 0.14
CA ASP A 68 -27.48 -7.63 -0.45
C ASP A 68 -27.70 -7.77 -1.97
N GLY A 69 -27.13 -8.81 -2.59
CA GLY A 69 -27.27 -9.18 -3.99
C GLY A 69 -27.04 -8.02 -4.97
N ASN A 70 -25.81 -7.82 -5.45
CA ASN A 70 -25.52 -6.74 -6.37
C ASN A 70 -25.99 -7.07 -7.79
N GLU A 71 -27.12 -6.49 -8.19
CA GLU A 71 -27.77 -6.74 -9.48
C GLU A 71 -26.84 -6.43 -10.68
N ALA A 72 -25.96 -5.43 -10.55
CA ALA A 72 -25.00 -5.08 -11.59
C ALA A 72 -24.03 -6.24 -11.91
N PHE A 73 -23.62 -7.02 -10.88
CA PHE A 73 -22.80 -8.21 -11.08
C PHE A 73 -23.61 -9.43 -11.47
N CYS A 74 -24.84 -9.57 -10.98
CA CYS A 74 -25.72 -10.67 -11.40
C CYS A 74 -26.03 -10.64 -12.88
N ASN A 75 -26.19 -9.46 -13.48
CA ASN A 75 -26.44 -9.28 -14.91
C ASN A 75 -25.21 -9.66 -15.77
N ARG A 76 -24.04 -9.83 -15.19
CA ARG A 76 -22.81 -10.26 -15.84
C ARG A 76 -22.60 -11.77 -15.81
N ILE A 77 -23.55 -12.53 -15.26
CA ILE A 77 -23.46 -13.98 -15.11
C ILE A 77 -24.47 -14.67 -16.02
N GLY A 78 -23.96 -15.31 -17.07
CA GLY A 78 -24.74 -16.17 -17.96
C GLY A 78 -25.06 -17.53 -17.32
N ARG A 79 -26.22 -18.09 -17.69
CA ARG A 79 -26.64 -19.39 -17.21
C ARG A 79 -27.21 -20.22 -18.35
N ASP A 80 -26.88 -21.49 -18.32
CA ASP A 80 -27.42 -22.47 -19.24
C ASP A 80 -28.92 -22.79 -18.96
N SER A 81 -29.51 -23.63 -19.80
CA SER A 81 -30.92 -24.04 -19.67
C SER A 81 -31.23 -24.82 -18.36
N ASN A 82 -30.22 -25.31 -17.67
CA ASN A 82 -30.33 -25.97 -16.38
C ASN A 82 -30.11 -25.05 -15.17
N GLY A 83 -29.85 -23.75 -15.43
CA GLY A 83 -29.58 -22.74 -14.42
C GLY A 83 -28.15 -22.73 -13.91
N GLN A 84 -27.25 -23.51 -14.53
CA GLN A 84 -25.83 -23.53 -14.16
C GLN A 84 -25.09 -22.33 -14.81
N ILE A 85 -24.13 -21.75 -14.12
CA ILE A 85 -23.30 -20.67 -14.65
C ILE A 85 -22.48 -21.21 -15.81
N ASP A 86 -22.66 -20.69 -17.02
CA ASP A 86 -21.93 -21.08 -18.21
C ASP A 86 -20.99 -19.97 -18.73
N MET A 87 -21.25 -18.73 -18.34
CA MET A 87 -20.44 -17.58 -18.72
C MET A 87 -20.34 -16.56 -17.58
N VAL A 88 -19.20 -15.88 -17.45
CA VAL A 88 -19.02 -14.73 -16.57
C VAL A 88 -18.33 -13.61 -17.38
N ASP A 89 -19.02 -12.49 -17.51
CA ASP A 89 -18.45 -11.29 -18.09
C ASP A 89 -17.59 -10.57 -17.04
N ALA A 90 -16.27 -10.67 -17.18
CA ALA A 90 -15.25 -10.02 -16.37
C ALA A 90 -14.62 -8.81 -17.09
N SER A 91 -15.30 -8.21 -18.09
CA SER A 91 -14.81 -6.99 -18.76
C SER A 91 -14.72 -5.81 -17.81
N PHE A 92 -13.89 -4.84 -18.17
CA PHE A 92 -13.70 -3.60 -17.41
C PHE A 92 -15.02 -2.88 -17.10
N ILE A 93 -15.11 -2.36 -15.89
CA ILE A 93 -16.24 -1.57 -15.39
C ILE A 93 -15.75 -0.35 -14.61
N ASN A 94 -16.57 0.69 -14.52
CA ASN A 94 -16.36 1.78 -13.58
C ASN A 94 -16.89 1.34 -12.21
N ILE A 95 -16.00 1.09 -11.26
CA ILE A 95 -16.39 0.36 -10.06
C ILE A 95 -16.65 1.26 -8.86
N GLY A 96 -16.27 2.49 -8.85
CA GLY A 96 -16.56 3.26 -7.67
C GLY A 96 -15.50 4.28 -7.29
N LEU A 97 -15.11 4.30 -6.01
CA LEU A 97 -14.28 5.35 -5.42
C LEU A 97 -12.97 4.75 -4.90
N ILE A 98 -11.86 5.41 -5.20
CA ILE A 98 -10.58 5.15 -4.54
C ILE A 98 -10.24 6.38 -3.72
N SER A 99 -9.99 6.20 -2.43
CA SER A 99 -9.55 7.27 -1.52
C SER A 99 -8.18 6.96 -0.95
N SER A 100 -7.27 7.93 -1.08
CA SER A 100 -5.90 7.81 -0.59
C SER A 100 -5.52 9.07 0.15
N LYS A 101 -5.24 8.97 1.47
CA LYS A 101 -4.88 10.11 2.30
C LYS A 101 -3.63 9.81 3.12
N GLY A 102 -2.87 10.87 3.40
CA GLY A 102 -1.67 10.69 4.18
C GLY A 102 -0.88 11.98 4.39
N PHE A 103 0.33 11.76 4.88
CA PHE A 103 1.29 12.82 5.13
C PHE A 103 2.64 12.45 4.55
N ASP A 104 3.30 13.41 3.90
CA ASP A 104 4.70 13.34 3.51
C ASP A 104 5.53 14.21 4.44
N TYR A 105 6.62 13.66 4.92
CA TYR A 105 7.61 14.30 5.78
C TYR A 105 8.94 14.33 5.04
N ASN A 106 9.58 15.50 5.00
CA ASN A 106 10.93 15.63 4.47
C ASN A 106 11.78 16.44 5.46
N VAL A 107 13.00 15.97 5.69
CA VAL A 107 14.01 16.67 6.47
C VAL A 107 15.28 16.71 5.66
N TYR A 108 15.79 17.89 5.42
CA TYR A 108 17.10 18.11 4.84
C TYR A 108 17.99 18.83 5.85
N PHE A 109 19.17 18.30 6.08
CA PHE A 109 20.18 18.90 6.94
C PHE A 109 21.53 18.88 6.24
N GLU A 110 22.21 20.02 6.25
CA GLU A 110 23.57 20.15 5.72
C GLU A 110 24.41 21.04 6.64
N THR A 111 25.65 20.64 6.86
CA THR A 111 26.65 21.45 7.58
C THR A 111 28.04 21.11 7.13
N ASP A 112 28.90 22.12 7.17
CA ASP A 112 30.34 21.99 7.04
C ASP A 112 31.02 22.41 8.34
N THR A 113 31.89 21.56 8.86
CA THR A 113 32.67 21.85 10.08
C THR A 113 34.12 21.42 9.90
N VAL A 114 34.98 21.83 10.82
CA VAL A 114 36.41 21.47 10.79
C VAL A 114 36.71 20.54 11.95
N ILE A 115 37.24 19.36 11.65
CA ILE A 115 37.68 18.38 12.64
C ILE A 115 39.13 17.99 12.32
N ALA A 116 40.02 18.12 13.31
CA ALA A 116 41.44 17.81 13.16
C ALA A 116 42.11 18.52 11.97
N GLU A 117 41.78 19.79 11.78
CA GLU A 117 42.29 20.68 10.68
C GLU A 117 41.75 20.34 9.28
N GLU A 118 40.86 19.36 9.15
CA GLU A 118 40.23 18.96 7.90
C GLU A 118 38.75 19.31 7.89
N ASN A 119 38.21 19.60 6.68
CA ASN A 119 36.79 19.88 6.50
C ASN A 119 35.98 18.58 6.55
N LEU A 120 34.94 18.59 7.37
CA LEU A 120 33.90 17.56 7.40
C LEU A 120 32.58 18.16 6.92
N GLY A 121 32.12 17.70 5.76
CA GLY A 121 30.77 17.98 5.27
C GLY A 121 29.82 16.82 5.67
N ILE A 122 28.65 17.18 6.17
CA ILE A 122 27.59 16.24 6.56
C ILE A 122 26.31 16.65 5.86
N THR A 123 25.73 15.73 5.09
CA THR A 123 24.40 15.93 4.47
C THR A 123 23.49 14.78 4.89
N LEU A 124 22.30 15.12 5.38
CA LEU A 124 21.26 14.16 5.76
C LEU A 124 19.96 14.51 5.04
N ASP A 125 19.42 13.56 4.32
CA ASP A 125 18.12 13.63 3.66
C ASP A 125 17.23 12.52 4.19
N LEU A 126 16.07 12.88 4.76
CA LEU A 126 15.08 11.96 5.29
C LEU A 126 13.75 12.21 4.59
N GLN A 127 13.14 11.15 4.09
CA GLN A 127 11.82 11.20 3.49
C GLN A 127 10.97 10.09 4.08
N ALA A 128 9.75 10.41 4.48
CA ALA A 128 8.79 9.43 4.97
C ALA A 128 7.38 9.79 4.51
N THR A 129 6.61 8.76 4.19
CA THR A 129 5.17 8.88 3.93
C THR A 129 4.44 8.06 4.99
N ARG A 130 3.42 8.66 5.58
CA ARG A 130 2.44 7.97 6.42
C ARG A 130 1.10 7.98 5.73
N MET A 131 0.62 6.80 5.35
CA MET A 131 -0.75 6.61 4.90
C MET A 131 -1.70 6.65 6.11
N THR A 132 -2.85 7.27 5.95
CA THR A 132 -3.90 7.33 6.98
C THR A 132 -5.23 6.79 6.47
N GLU A 133 -5.35 6.58 5.17
CA GLU A 133 -6.50 5.99 4.51
C GLU A 133 -6.07 5.45 3.14
N GLN A 134 -6.47 4.22 2.84
CA GLN A 134 -6.32 3.60 1.53
C GLN A 134 -7.54 2.72 1.28
N VAL A 135 -8.60 3.33 0.79
CA VAL A 135 -9.92 2.71 0.65
C VAL A 135 -10.30 2.56 -0.81
N TYR A 136 -10.82 1.39 -1.13
CA TYR A 136 -11.50 1.09 -2.38
C TYR A 136 -12.97 0.84 -2.08
N ASP A 137 -13.86 1.66 -2.60
CA ASP A 137 -15.30 1.43 -2.53
C ASP A 137 -15.79 0.89 -3.87
N VAL A 138 -16.16 -0.36 -3.86
CA VAL A 138 -16.66 -1.06 -5.05
C VAL A 138 -18.15 -1.27 -4.92
N LEU A 139 -18.92 -0.32 -5.47
CA LEU A 139 -20.38 -0.36 -5.45
C LEU A 139 -20.98 -0.52 -4.04
N GLY A 140 -20.37 0.14 -3.04
CA GLY A 140 -20.81 0.10 -1.65
C GLY A 140 -20.15 -1.00 -0.81
N THR A 141 -19.31 -1.84 -1.41
CA THR A 141 -18.41 -2.72 -0.65
C THR A 141 -17.11 -1.97 -0.42
N ILE A 142 -16.83 -1.66 0.83
CA ILE A 142 -15.64 -0.92 1.26
C ILE A 142 -14.55 -1.91 1.60
N ASP A 143 -13.41 -1.74 0.96
CA ASP A 143 -12.18 -2.49 1.19
C ASP A 143 -11.10 -1.52 1.66
N ASP A 144 -10.63 -1.66 2.88
CA ASP A 144 -9.60 -0.81 3.49
C ASP A 144 -8.26 -1.53 3.50
N ASN A 145 -7.45 -1.25 2.50
CA ASN A 145 -6.14 -1.86 2.29
C ASN A 145 -5.02 -1.17 3.08
N MET A 146 -5.35 -0.25 3.98
CA MET A 146 -4.35 0.44 4.76
C MET A 146 -3.64 -0.50 5.74
N GLY A 147 -2.31 -0.55 5.63
CA GLY A 147 -1.50 -1.43 6.47
C GLY A 147 -1.26 -2.81 5.88
N GLU A 148 -1.75 -3.10 4.69
CA GLU A 148 -1.38 -4.30 3.95
C GLU A 148 0.07 -4.26 3.45
N PRO A 149 0.68 -5.41 3.08
CA PRO A 149 2.08 -5.47 2.67
C PRO A 149 2.45 -4.57 1.49
N ASP A 150 1.54 -4.34 0.55
CA ASP A 150 1.70 -3.45 -0.61
C ASP A 150 1.25 -2.01 -0.35
N SER A 151 0.50 -1.79 0.74
CA SER A 151 0.03 -0.49 1.21
C SER A 151 0.38 -0.21 2.68
N PRO A 152 1.66 -0.27 3.09
CA PRO A 152 2.07 -0.12 4.48
C PRO A 152 1.74 1.27 5.01
N GLU A 153 1.37 1.36 6.29
CA GLU A 153 1.10 2.65 6.95
C GLU A 153 2.30 3.60 6.85
N TRP A 154 3.52 3.07 6.98
CA TRP A 154 4.73 3.85 6.91
C TRP A 154 5.71 3.33 5.88
N ARG A 155 6.29 4.22 5.11
CA ARG A 155 7.44 3.97 4.25
C ARG A 155 8.35 5.18 4.21
N GLY A 156 9.64 4.96 3.99
CA GLY A 156 10.56 6.07 3.96
C GLY A 156 11.95 5.70 3.49
N SER A 157 12.80 6.71 3.41
CA SER A 157 14.22 6.55 3.12
C SER A 157 15.03 7.58 3.91
N ALA A 158 16.26 7.19 4.24
CA ALA A 158 17.25 8.09 4.81
C ALA A 158 18.54 7.96 4.01
N ARG A 159 19.14 9.09 3.71
CA ARG A 159 20.47 9.16 3.09
C ARG A 159 21.38 10.03 3.94
N LEU A 160 22.50 9.45 4.36
CA LEU A 160 23.59 10.16 5.03
C LEU A 160 24.81 10.18 4.11
N GLN A 161 25.34 11.35 3.89
CA GLN A 161 26.59 11.56 3.18
C GLN A 161 27.58 12.27 4.08
N LEU A 162 28.76 11.69 4.23
CA LEU A 162 29.88 12.28 4.95
C LEU A 162 31.04 12.49 3.98
N LYS A 163 31.61 13.67 3.99
CA LYS A 163 32.78 14.02 3.20
C LYS A 163 33.84 14.55 4.13
N TYR A 164 34.96 13.82 4.26
CA TYR A 164 36.08 14.20 5.10
C TYR A 164 37.37 14.12 4.31
N SER A 165 38.02 15.27 4.06
CA SER A 165 39.19 15.36 3.19
C SER A 165 38.93 14.68 1.83
N ASP A 166 39.71 13.64 1.49
CA ASP A 166 39.56 12.86 0.27
C ASP A 166 38.57 11.68 0.40
N PHE A 167 38.05 11.46 1.60
CA PHE A 167 37.11 10.36 1.84
C PHE A 167 35.67 10.80 1.69
N ARG A 168 34.86 9.90 1.10
CA ARG A 168 33.42 10.07 0.99
C ARG A 168 32.74 8.79 1.46
N PHE A 169 31.83 8.92 2.40
CA PHE A 169 30.99 7.82 2.89
C PHE A 169 29.53 8.16 2.54
N ASN A 170 28.83 7.19 1.96
CA ASN A 170 27.43 7.28 1.68
C ASN A 170 26.70 6.11 2.33
N TRP A 171 25.65 6.38 3.06
CA TRP A 171 24.74 5.39 3.58
C TRP A 171 23.32 5.76 3.18
N GLU A 172 22.62 4.80 2.59
CA GLU A 172 21.21 4.91 2.25
C GLU A 172 20.47 3.77 2.93
N THR A 173 19.34 4.09 3.54
CA THR A 173 18.40 3.07 4.04
C THR A 173 17.02 3.34 3.49
N ARG A 174 16.29 2.26 3.17
CA ARG A 174 14.87 2.28 2.86
C ARG A 174 14.14 1.52 3.94
N PHE A 175 13.02 2.06 4.36
CA PHE A 175 12.15 1.52 5.37
C PHE A 175 10.77 1.25 4.77
N ILE A 176 10.24 0.06 5.04
CA ILE A 176 8.85 -0.32 4.79
C ILE A 176 8.31 -0.80 6.12
N GLY A 177 7.26 -0.17 6.60
CA GLY A 177 6.60 -0.52 7.84
C GLY A 177 5.96 -1.90 7.79
N LYS A 178 5.71 -2.46 8.95
CA LYS A 178 4.98 -3.72 9.08
C LYS A 178 3.64 -3.65 8.36
N GLY A 179 3.24 -4.78 7.80
CA GLY A 179 1.95 -4.95 7.15
C GLY A 179 1.18 -6.13 7.71
N ARG A 180 -0.13 -6.14 7.48
CA ARG A 180 -1.02 -7.27 7.72
C ARG A 180 -1.86 -7.52 6.48
N GLU A 181 -2.16 -8.76 6.20
CA GLU A 181 -3.20 -9.11 5.21
C GLU A 181 -4.57 -8.69 5.74
N ASP A 182 -5.54 -8.57 4.85
CA ASP A 182 -6.90 -8.16 5.18
C ASP A 182 -7.50 -8.99 6.33
N GLU A 183 -8.27 -8.32 7.20
CA GLU A 183 -8.96 -8.97 8.32
C GLU A 183 -9.95 -10.02 7.86
N ASP A 184 -10.54 -9.87 6.68
CA ASP A 184 -11.47 -10.85 6.10
C ASP A 184 -10.76 -12.14 5.71
N ASP A 185 -9.50 -12.08 5.26
CA ASP A 185 -8.65 -13.23 4.98
C ASP A 185 -8.06 -13.84 6.27
N LEU A 186 -7.88 -13.01 7.30
CA LEU A 186 -7.36 -13.41 8.60
C LEU A 186 -8.43 -13.95 9.54
N GLY A 187 -9.70 -13.98 9.19
CA GLY A 187 -10.88 -14.25 10.03
C GLY A 187 -10.80 -15.38 11.07
N GLU A 188 -9.68 -16.08 11.10
CA GLU A 188 -9.34 -17.12 12.07
C GLU A 188 -7.95 -16.95 12.72
N PHE A 189 -7.15 -15.92 12.37
CA PHE A 189 -5.78 -15.74 12.85
C PHE A 189 -5.64 -14.45 13.64
N GLU A 190 -5.40 -14.54 14.94
CA GLU A 190 -4.98 -13.44 15.76
C GLU A 190 -3.45 -13.22 15.62
N GLU A 191 -2.98 -11.98 15.78
CA GLU A 191 -1.55 -11.65 15.80
C GLU A 191 -0.80 -12.57 16.76
N GLY A 192 0.21 -13.29 16.24
CA GLY A 192 1.02 -14.25 17.02
C GLY A 192 0.46 -15.67 17.10
N THR A 193 -0.68 -15.97 16.49
CA THR A 193 -1.15 -17.35 16.38
C THR A 193 -0.55 -18.04 15.17
N ALA A 194 -0.02 -19.25 15.37
CA ALA A 194 0.45 -20.08 14.26
C ALA A 194 -0.75 -20.51 13.39
N GLY A 195 -0.64 -20.27 12.07
CA GLY A 195 -1.69 -20.57 11.09
C GLY A 195 -2.04 -22.05 10.87
N CYS A 196 -1.74 -22.91 11.85
CA CYS A 196 -1.98 -24.34 11.76
C CYS A 196 -2.85 -24.83 12.93
N ARG A 197 -3.98 -24.22 13.14
CA ARG A 197 -4.87 -24.60 14.24
C ARG A 197 -5.10 -26.11 14.32
N GLY A 198 -4.53 -26.73 15.36
CA GLY A 198 -4.76 -28.12 15.68
C GLY A 198 -4.27 -29.14 14.66
N LEU A 199 -3.50 -28.72 13.63
CA LEU A 199 -2.87 -29.64 12.71
C LEU A 199 -1.61 -30.21 13.35
N THR A 200 -1.50 -31.54 13.29
CA THR A 200 -0.34 -32.29 13.75
C THR A 200 0.31 -33.03 12.59
N ASP A 201 1.61 -33.29 12.71
CA ASP A 201 2.31 -34.19 11.79
C ASP A 201 1.91 -35.65 12.01
N ALA A 202 2.51 -36.56 11.23
CA ALA A 202 2.22 -37.99 11.33
C ALA A 202 2.59 -38.62 12.71
N ASN A 203 3.37 -37.93 13.54
CA ASN A 203 3.79 -38.33 14.88
C ASN A 203 2.90 -37.73 15.98
N GLY A 204 1.96 -36.86 15.61
CA GLY A 204 1.09 -36.17 16.57
C GLY A 204 1.69 -34.88 17.12
N ASP A 205 2.87 -34.42 16.61
CA ASP A 205 3.49 -33.18 17.02
C ASP A 205 2.83 -32.00 16.28
N ALA A 206 2.64 -30.88 17.00
CA ALA A 206 2.05 -29.68 16.44
C ALA A 206 2.90 -29.15 15.27
N LEU A 207 2.28 -28.96 14.09
CA LEU A 207 2.96 -28.35 12.94
C LEU A 207 3.39 -26.92 13.26
N LYS A 208 4.68 -26.63 13.05
CA LYS A 208 5.20 -25.26 13.14
C LYS A 208 4.81 -24.50 11.88
N CYS A 209 3.82 -23.66 11.99
CA CYS A 209 3.43 -22.80 10.91
C CYS A 209 4.01 -21.41 11.07
N ARG A 210 4.34 -20.76 9.96
CA ARG A 210 4.59 -19.32 9.96
C ARG A 210 3.28 -18.61 10.29
N PRO A 211 3.32 -17.54 11.11
CA PRO A 211 2.20 -16.60 11.14
C PRO A 211 2.01 -16.13 9.70
N VAL A 212 0.85 -16.42 9.12
CA VAL A 212 0.45 -15.95 7.78
C VAL A 212 -0.27 -14.64 8.02
N GLY A 213 -0.10 -13.68 7.13
CA GLY A 213 -0.86 -12.44 7.18
C GLY A 213 -0.19 -11.27 7.91
N PHE A 214 1.05 -11.45 8.39
CA PHE A 214 1.83 -10.36 8.99
C PHE A 214 3.22 -10.29 8.39
N THR A 215 3.67 -9.08 8.08
CA THR A 215 5.05 -8.78 7.70
C THR A 215 5.64 -7.82 8.73
N ASP A 216 6.86 -8.10 9.17
CA ASP A 216 7.60 -7.20 10.07
C ASP A 216 8.14 -5.99 9.31
N ASP A 217 8.58 -4.97 10.07
CA ASP A 217 9.31 -3.83 9.54
C ASP A 217 10.53 -4.30 8.73
N TYR A 218 10.69 -3.74 7.55
CA TYR A 218 11.75 -4.12 6.62
C TYR A 218 12.68 -2.96 6.33
N PHE A 219 14.00 -3.21 6.45
CA PHE A 219 15.05 -2.24 6.17
C PHE A 219 16.01 -2.78 5.12
N VAL A 220 16.35 -1.94 4.15
CA VAL A 220 17.40 -2.20 3.16
C VAL A 220 18.46 -1.14 3.30
N HIS A 221 19.71 -1.55 3.51
CA HIS A 221 20.84 -0.64 3.66
C HIS A 221 21.80 -0.79 2.49
N ASN A 222 22.24 0.34 1.93
CA ASN A 222 23.31 0.44 0.96
C ASN A 222 24.42 1.31 1.55
N VAL A 223 25.67 0.87 1.40
CA VAL A 223 26.86 1.58 1.89
C VAL A 223 27.88 1.66 0.77
N GLY A 224 28.46 2.86 0.57
CA GLY A 224 29.47 3.13 -0.46
C GLY A 224 30.46 4.23 -0.06
#